data_a28312928290c5d7df62035c370cd9d0
#
_entry.id   a28312928290c5d7df62035c370cd9d0
#
_cell.length_a   1.000
_cell.length_b   1.000
_cell.length_c   1.000
_cell.angle_alpha   90.00
_cell.angle_beta   90.00
_cell.angle_gamma   90.00
#
_symmetry.space_group_name_H-M   'P 1'
#
loop_
_entity.id
_entity.type
_entity.pdbx_description
1 polymer ?
#
loop_
_entity_poly.entity_id
_entity_poly.type
_entity_poly.pdbx_seq_one_letter_code
_entity_poly.pdbx_strand_id
1 'polypeptide(L)'
;WITEAAPIPVTAFLPLVGFPLLGVMKIGQSTAPYANPVIFLFMGGFMIALALEKHKLHERIALKLIKLTGTSGNGIILGFMLASALLSMWISNTATAMMMLPIAVSVVHLILHDVKNLNELDNKRERNFAIGLMLSIGYACSLGGMATIIGTPPNVVFVGLLNDFYGIKISFAQWLIVGFPVATILVLANYVLVTR
;
A
#
# COMPACT_ATOMS: atom_id res chain seq x y z
N TRP A 1 0.77 -11.80 19.18
CA TRP A 1 0.38 -11.59 17.79
C TRP A 1 -0.49 -12.76 17.26
N ILE A 2 -0.07 -14.00 17.46
CA ILE A 2 -0.82 -15.18 16.96
C ILE A 2 -2.17 -15.34 17.66
N THR A 3 -2.23 -15.05 18.95
CA THR A 3 -3.42 -15.22 19.79
C THR A 3 -4.29 -13.97 19.87
N GLU A 4 -3.81 -12.84 19.34
CA GLU A 4 -4.48 -11.51 19.42
C GLU A 4 -4.95 -11.15 20.85
N ALA A 5 -4.26 -11.70 21.86
CA ALA A 5 -4.58 -11.47 23.27
C ALA A 5 -4.46 -9.99 23.70
N ALA A 6 -3.69 -9.21 22.96
CA ALA A 6 -3.58 -7.76 23.11
C ALA A 6 -3.45 -7.11 21.72
N PRO A 7 -3.90 -5.84 21.55
CA PRO A 7 -3.70 -5.10 20.31
C PRO A 7 -2.23 -5.09 19.89
N ILE A 8 -1.98 -5.25 18.59
CA ILE A 8 -0.61 -5.30 18.03
C ILE A 8 0.27 -4.13 18.50
N PRO A 9 -0.19 -2.87 18.53
CA PRO A 9 0.63 -1.76 19.02
C PRO A 9 1.05 -1.93 20.49
N VAL A 10 0.17 -2.44 21.35
CA VAL A 10 0.49 -2.68 22.76
C VAL A 10 1.55 -3.77 22.90
N THR A 11 1.40 -4.86 22.13
CA THR A 11 2.38 -5.95 22.10
C THR A 11 3.75 -5.45 21.62
N ALA A 12 3.77 -4.52 20.65
CA ALA A 12 5.00 -3.93 20.14
C ALA A 12 5.78 -3.11 21.20
N PHE A 13 5.12 -2.60 22.24
CA PHE A 13 5.77 -1.89 23.36
C PHE A 13 6.29 -2.80 24.47
N LEU A 14 5.96 -4.10 24.47
CA LEU A 14 6.45 -5.03 25.50
C LEU A 14 7.97 -5.09 25.61
N PRO A 15 8.78 -5.09 24.54
CA PRO A 15 10.23 -5.10 24.64
C PRO A 15 10.79 -3.86 25.32
N LEU A 16 10.15 -2.70 25.19
CA LEU A 16 10.58 -1.44 25.79
C LEU A 16 10.61 -1.51 27.31
N VAL A 17 9.66 -2.22 27.91
CA VAL A 17 9.56 -2.42 29.37
C VAL A 17 10.20 -3.74 29.77
N GLY A 18 9.96 -4.80 29.02
CA GLY A 18 10.39 -6.16 29.36
C GLY A 18 11.92 -6.33 29.36
N PHE A 19 12.62 -5.81 28.38
CA PHE A 19 14.07 -5.99 28.29
C PHE A 19 14.82 -5.32 29.42
N PRO A 20 14.53 -4.07 29.84
CA PRO A 20 15.16 -3.50 31.03
C PRO A 20 14.80 -4.21 32.32
N LEU A 21 13.54 -4.62 32.52
CA LEU A 21 13.11 -5.33 33.75
C LEU A 21 13.76 -6.70 33.89
N LEU A 22 13.94 -7.40 32.76
CA LEU A 22 14.60 -8.72 32.75
C LEU A 22 16.14 -8.63 32.73
N GLY A 23 16.71 -7.42 32.73
CA GLY A 23 18.16 -7.22 32.69
C GLY A 23 18.80 -7.59 31.35
N VAL A 24 18.02 -7.75 30.28
CA VAL A 24 18.51 -8.13 28.93
C VAL A 24 19.32 -6.98 28.31
N MET A 25 18.86 -5.74 28.50
CA MET A 25 19.57 -4.54 28.01
C MET A 25 19.20 -3.29 28.81
N LYS A 26 20.06 -2.26 28.74
CA LYS A 26 19.81 -0.99 29.43
C LYS A 26 18.63 -0.25 28.79
N ILE A 27 17.91 0.55 29.57
CA ILE A 27 16.73 1.28 29.14
C ILE A 27 17.01 2.16 27.91
N GLY A 28 18.14 2.85 27.85
CA GLY A 28 18.51 3.67 26.69
C GLY A 28 18.69 2.85 25.41
N GLN A 29 19.17 1.63 25.50
CA GLN A 29 19.31 0.72 24.37
C GLN A 29 17.95 0.15 23.91
N SER A 30 17.05 -0.10 24.87
CA SER A 30 15.70 -0.59 24.59
C SER A 30 14.81 0.49 23.98
N THR A 31 15.01 1.77 24.35
CA THR A 31 14.20 2.90 23.88
C THR A 31 14.68 3.51 22.56
N ALA A 32 15.98 3.43 22.26
CA ALA A 32 16.58 4.05 21.08
C ALA A 32 15.89 3.66 19.74
N PRO A 33 15.53 2.39 19.49
CA PRO A 33 14.81 2.03 18.26
C PRO A 33 13.46 2.70 18.11
N TYR A 34 12.76 3.00 19.20
CA TYR A 34 11.45 3.65 19.19
C TYR A 34 11.52 5.17 18.93
N ALA A 35 12.70 5.76 19.04
CA ALA A 35 12.97 7.17 18.74
C ALA A 35 13.82 7.36 17.48
N ASN A 36 13.87 6.35 16.60
CA ASN A 36 14.61 6.45 15.35
C ASN A 36 14.02 7.56 14.46
N PRO A 37 14.85 8.46 13.87
CA PRO A 37 14.39 9.54 12.99
C PRO A 37 13.47 9.08 11.85
N VAL A 38 13.64 7.85 11.40
CA VAL A 38 12.83 7.24 10.35
C VAL A 38 11.36 7.08 10.77
N ILE A 39 11.07 6.84 12.04
CA ILE A 39 9.71 6.76 12.58
C ILE A 39 9.00 8.11 12.44
N PHE A 40 9.72 9.21 12.67
CA PHE A 40 9.18 10.57 12.50
C PHE A 40 8.93 10.90 11.03
N LEU A 41 9.75 10.39 10.11
CA LEU A 41 9.47 10.48 8.67
C LEU A 41 8.16 9.79 8.31
N PHE A 42 7.92 8.58 8.84
CA PHE A 42 6.66 7.87 8.68
C PHE A 42 5.48 8.65 9.24
N MET A 43 5.62 9.15 10.46
CA MET A 43 4.56 9.93 11.10
C MET A 43 4.16 11.13 10.23
N GLY A 44 5.14 11.85 9.67
CA GLY A 44 4.88 12.93 8.71
C GLY A 44 4.15 12.44 7.46
N GLY A 45 4.57 11.32 6.88
CA GLY A 45 3.91 10.68 5.75
C GLY A 45 2.46 10.30 6.05
N PHE A 46 2.19 9.71 7.21
CA PHE A 46 0.83 9.36 7.63
C PHE A 46 -0.05 10.59 7.88
N MET A 47 0.49 11.67 8.40
CA MET A 47 -0.26 12.93 8.55
C MET A 47 -0.71 13.47 7.18
N ILE A 48 0.15 13.43 6.17
CA ILE A 48 -0.20 13.81 4.79
C ILE A 48 -1.26 12.84 4.24
N ALA A 49 -1.09 11.54 4.44
CA ALA A 49 -2.04 10.53 4.01
C ALA A 49 -3.45 10.73 4.61
N LEU A 50 -3.53 11.00 5.90
CA LEU A 50 -4.79 11.31 6.58
C LEU A 50 -5.45 12.59 6.05
N ALA A 51 -4.66 13.60 5.68
CA ALA A 51 -5.18 14.81 5.06
C ALA A 51 -5.75 14.53 3.66
N LEU A 52 -5.07 13.71 2.85
CA LEU A 52 -5.55 13.24 1.53
C LEU A 52 -6.87 12.47 1.67
N GLU A 53 -6.96 11.60 2.68
CA GLU A 53 -8.16 10.82 2.97
C GLU A 53 -9.32 11.72 3.41
N LYS A 54 -9.10 12.59 4.40
CA LYS A 54 -10.11 13.52 4.92
C LYS A 54 -10.73 14.41 3.83
N HIS A 55 -9.93 14.85 2.86
CA HIS A 55 -10.38 15.70 1.76
C HIS A 55 -10.84 14.90 0.52
N LYS A 56 -10.91 13.57 0.61
CA LYS A 56 -11.30 12.68 -0.51
C LYS A 56 -10.51 12.93 -1.79
N LEU A 57 -9.27 13.38 -1.66
CA LEU A 57 -8.42 13.67 -2.81
C LEU A 57 -8.05 12.39 -3.56
N HIS A 58 -7.89 11.29 -2.84
CA HIS A 58 -7.64 9.96 -3.39
C HIS A 58 -8.75 9.51 -4.36
N GLU A 59 -10.03 9.74 -4.02
CA GLU A 59 -11.17 9.42 -4.90
C GLU A 59 -11.10 10.23 -6.22
N ARG A 60 -10.80 11.52 -6.12
CA ARG A 60 -10.69 12.40 -7.28
C ARG A 60 -9.54 12.01 -8.21
N ILE A 61 -8.38 11.65 -7.63
CA ILE A 61 -7.22 11.16 -8.39
C ILE A 61 -7.57 9.85 -9.10
N ALA A 62 -8.17 8.90 -8.37
CA ALA A 62 -8.58 7.61 -8.91
C ALA A 62 -9.55 7.76 -10.09
N LEU A 63 -10.63 8.50 -9.90
CA LEU A 63 -11.63 8.73 -10.94
C LEU A 63 -11.05 9.43 -12.18
N LYS A 64 -10.14 10.39 -11.97
CA LYS A 64 -9.47 11.07 -13.09
C LYS A 64 -8.59 10.12 -13.89
N LEU A 65 -7.82 9.25 -13.22
CA LEU A 65 -6.98 8.26 -13.88
C LEU A 65 -7.79 7.22 -14.63
N ILE A 66 -8.86 6.69 -14.01
CA ILE A 66 -9.79 5.75 -14.66
C ILE A 66 -10.41 6.37 -15.92
N LYS A 67 -10.81 7.65 -15.85
CA LYS A 67 -11.34 8.37 -17.02
C LYS A 67 -10.31 8.51 -18.14
N LEU A 68 -9.04 8.67 -17.82
CA LEU A 68 -7.96 8.83 -18.82
C LEU A 68 -7.62 7.50 -19.53
N THR A 69 -7.75 6.36 -18.86
CA THR A 69 -7.40 5.05 -19.41
C THR A 69 -8.49 4.43 -20.28
N GLY A 70 -9.67 5.05 -20.29
CA GLY A 70 -10.79 4.65 -21.13
C GLY A 70 -11.74 3.64 -20.48
N THR A 71 -12.87 3.40 -21.16
CA THR A 71 -14.00 2.59 -20.65
C THR A 71 -13.95 1.12 -21.06
N SER A 72 -12.91 0.67 -21.78
CA SER A 72 -12.73 -0.74 -22.08
C SER A 72 -12.36 -1.52 -20.81
N GLY A 73 -12.69 -2.80 -20.73
CA GLY A 73 -12.36 -3.63 -19.54
C GLY A 73 -10.88 -3.55 -19.15
N ASN A 74 -9.97 -3.66 -20.12
CA ASN A 74 -8.55 -3.52 -19.90
C ASN A 74 -8.14 -2.09 -19.50
N GLY A 75 -8.77 -1.07 -20.06
CA GLY A 75 -8.56 0.33 -19.71
C GLY A 75 -8.95 0.61 -18.26
N ILE A 76 -10.07 0.05 -17.81
CA ILE A 76 -10.54 0.18 -16.42
C ILE A 76 -9.55 -0.49 -15.47
N ILE A 77 -9.11 -1.72 -15.76
CA ILE A 77 -8.07 -2.41 -14.96
C ILE A 77 -6.82 -1.55 -14.87
N LEU A 78 -6.32 -1.01 -15.99
CA LEU A 78 -5.14 -0.15 -16.00
C LEU A 78 -5.34 1.11 -15.14
N GLY A 79 -6.50 1.77 -15.27
CA GLY A 79 -6.82 2.97 -14.51
C GLY A 79 -6.83 2.72 -13.00
N PHE A 80 -7.45 1.63 -12.58
CA PHE A 80 -7.44 1.21 -11.17
C PHE A 80 -6.04 0.86 -10.68
N MET A 81 -5.25 0.15 -11.48
CA MET A 81 -3.87 -0.19 -11.13
C MET A 81 -3.00 1.05 -10.96
N LEU A 82 -3.05 1.99 -11.92
CA LEU A 82 -2.28 3.23 -11.84
C LEU A 82 -2.71 4.09 -10.66
N ALA A 83 -4.03 4.21 -10.41
CA ALA A 83 -4.55 4.94 -9.27
C ALA A 83 -4.11 4.30 -7.95
N SER A 84 -4.26 2.99 -7.82
CA SER A 84 -3.87 2.25 -6.62
C SER A 84 -2.37 2.33 -6.36
N ALA A 85 -1.55 2.16 -7.39
CA ALA A 85 -0.10 2.25 -7.27
C ALA A 85 0.33 3.67 -6.85
N LEU A 86 -0.21 4.71 -7.51
CA LEU A 86 0.12 6.11 -7.19
C LEU A 86 -0.26 6.49 -5.76
N LEU A 87 -1.44 6.10 -5.31
CA LEU A 87 -1.91 6.38 -3.95
C LEU A 87 -1.11 5.61 -2.91
N SER A 88 -0.79 4.35 -3.18
CA SER A 88 -0.04 3.49 -2.28
C SER A 88 1.43 3.91 -2.10
N MET A 89 1.95 4.79 -2.93
CA MET A 89 3.25 5.44 -2.70
C MET A 89 3.26 6.32 -1.45
N TRP A 90 2.10 6.83 -1.04
CA TRP A 90 1.95 7.83 0.02
C TRP A 90 1.11 7.34 1.20
N ILE A 91 0.20 6.40 0.94
CA ILE A 91 -0.73 5.82 1.90
C ILE A 91 -0.41 4.33 2.03
N SER A 92 -0.66 3.72 3.18
CA SER A 92 -0.41 2.28 3.34
C SER A 92 -1.16 1.45 2.30
N ASN A 93 -0.54 0.35 1.84
CA ASN A 93 -1.10 -0.55 0.83
C ASN A 93 -2.50 -1.04 1.21
N THR A 94 -2.68 -1.41 2.48
CA THR A 94 -3.97 -1.90 3.00
C THR A 94 -5.03 -0.81 2.97
N ALA A 95 -4.72 0.40 3.44
CA ALA A 95 -5.67 1.51 3.41
C ALA A 95 -6.05 1.88 1.98
N THR A 96 -5.08 1.94 1.06
CA THR A 96 -5.34 2.20 -0.36
C THR A 96 -6.25 1.12 -0.96
N ALA A 97 -5.97 -0.16 -0.71
CA ALA A 97 -6.78 -1.27 -1.21
C ALA A 97 -8.22 -1.19 -0.67
N MET A 98 -8.38 -0.94 0.63
CA MET A 98 -9.70 -0.80 1.26
C MET A 98 -10.51 0.38 0.71
N MET A 99 -9.86 1.49 0.37
CA MET A 99 -10.51 2.65 -0.24
C MET A 99 -10.89 2.42 -1.71
N MET A 100 -10.04 1.71 -2.47
CA MET A 100 -10.27 1.45 -3.89
C MET A 100 -11.32 0.34 -4.12
N LEU A 101 -11.46 -0.60 -3.19
CA LEU A 101 -12.36 -1.74 -3.32
C LEU A 101 -13.84 -1.34 -3.51
N PRO A 102 -14.45 -0.46 -2.70
CA PRO A 102 -15.83 -0.03 -2.91
C PRO A 102 -16.06 0.66 -4.26
N ILE A 103 -15.07 1.43 -4.73
CA ILE A 103 -15.13 2.09 -6.03
C ILE A 103 -15.12 1.04 -7.15
N ALA A 104 -14.24 0.04 -7.05
CA ALA A 104 -14.16 -1.05 -8.01
C ALA A 104 -15.45 -1.89 -8.04
N VAL A 105 -16.01 -2.22 -6.87
CA VAL A 105 -17.31 -2.93 -6.77
C VAL A 105 -18.41 -2.13 -7.45
N SER A 106 -18.49 -0.83 -7.20
CA SER A 106 -19.49 0.05 -7.85
C SER A 106 -19.33 0.08 -9.38
N VAL A 107 -18.10 0.10 -9.88
CA VAL A 107 -17.82 0.06 -11.32
C VAL A 107 -18.18 -1.30 -11.92
N VAL A 108 -17.88 -2.41 -11.24
CA VAL A 108 -18.30 -3.75 -11.66
C VAL A 108 -19.83 -3.82 -11.79
N HIS A 109 -20.56 -3.36 -10.78
CA HIS A 109 -22.03 -3.34 -10.82
C HIS A 109 -22.59 -2.49 -11.98
N LEU A 110 -21.97 -1.34 -12.27
CA LEU A 110 -22.37 -0.48 -13.38
C LEU A 110 -22.16 -1.12 -14.76
N ILE A 111 -21.07 -1.90 -14.90
CA ILE A 111 -20.70 -2.50 -16.20
C ILE A 111 -21.52 -3.77 -16.48
N LEU A 112 -21.78 -4.54 -15.42
CA LEU A 112 -22.36 -5.87 -15.56
C LEU A 112 -23.88 -5.89 -15.42
N HIS A 113 -24.57 -4.75 -15.52
CA HIS A 113 -26.02 -4.59 -15.49
C HIS A 113 -26.77 -5.74 -14.76
N ASP A 114 -27.40 -5.47 -13.61
CA ASP A 114 -28.26 -6.37 -12.83
C ASP A 114 -27.60 -7.44 -11.91
N VAL A 115 -26.32 -7.45 -11.74
CA VAL A 115 -25.71 -8.39 -10.79
C VAL A 115 -25.82 -7.87 -9.35
N LYS A 116 -26.73 -8.44 -8.56
CA LYS A 116 -26.91 -8.09 -7.13
C LYS A 116 -25.74 -8.54 -6.26
N ASN A 117 -25.04 -9.63 -6.65
CA ASN A 117 -23.90 -10.19 -5.93
C ASN A 117 -22.86 -10.75 -6.92
N LEU A 118 -21.57 -10.58 -6.61
CA LEU A 118 -20.46 -11.13 -7.41
C LEU A 118 -20.51 -12.66 -7.57
N ASN A 119 -21.19 -13.35 -6.65
CA ASN A 119 -21.38 -14.81 -6.70
C ASN A 119 -22.48 -15.24 -7.71
N GLU A 120 -23.29 -14.30 -8.22
CA GLU A 120 -24.38 -14.54 -9.16
C GLU A 120 -23.94 -14.33 -10.63
N LEU A 121 -22.62 -14.14 -10.87
CA LEU A 121 -22.08 -14.01 -12.22
C LEU A 121 -22.09 -15.35 -12.95
N ASP A 122 -23.10 -15.57 -13.78
CA ASP A 122 -23.24 -16.78 -14.60
C ASP A 122 -22.22 -16.84 -15.75
N ASN A 123 -21.74 -15.67 -16.20
CA ASN A 123 -20.79 -15.59 -17.29
C ASN A 123 -19.34 -15.62 -16.78
N LYS A 124 -18.60 -16.64 -17.16
CA LYS A 124 -17.17 -16.83 -16.79
C LYS A 124 -16.31 -15.60 -17.10
N ARG A 125 -16.60 -14.88 -18.18
CA ARG A 125 -15.86 -13.70 -18.61
C ARG A 125 -16.07 -12.52 -17.66
N GLU A 126 -17.27 -12.32 -17.19
CA GLU A 126 -17.65 -11.27 -16.24
C GLU A 126 -17.02 -11.50 -14.88
N ARG A 127 -17.10 -12.75 -14.41
CA ARG A 127 -16.46 -13.17 -13.17
C ARG A 127 -14.93 -12.99 -13.23
N ASN A 128 -14.31 -13.38 -14.34
CA ASN A 128 -12.85 -13.18 -14.50
C ASN A 128 -12.46 -11.71 -14.53
N PHE A 129 -13.27 -10.85 -15.16
CA PHE A 129 -13.04 -9.41 -15.11
C PHE A 129 -13.13 -8.85 -13.69
N ALA A 130 -14.17 -9.20 -12.94
CA ALA A 130 -14.33 -8.73 -11.56
C ALA A 130 -13.17 -9.21 -10.66
N ILE A 131 -12.82 -10.49 -10.75
CA ILE A 131 -11.68 -11.06 -9.97
C ILE A 131 -10.37 -10.38 -10.41
N GLY A 132 -10.13 -10.24 -11.70
CA GLY A 132 -8.94 -9.59 -12.26
C GLY A 132 -8.81 -8.15 -11.78
N LEU A 133 -9.91 -7.40 -11.75
CA LEU A 133 -9.92 -6.02 -11.25
C LEU A 133 -9.56 -5.95 -9.75
N MET A 134 -10.16 -6.81 -8.91
CA MET A 134 -9.87 -6.84 -7.48
C MET A 134 -8.43 -7.23 -7.18
N LEU A 135 -7.93 -8.27 -7.84
CA LEU A 135 -6.54 -8.71 -7.72
C LEU A 135 -5.56 -7.64 -8.18
N SER A 136 -5.86 -6.96 -9.31
CA SER A 136 -5.01 -5.89 -9.82
C SER A 136 -4.86 -4.74 -8.85
N ILE A 137 -5.91 -4.35 -8.13
CA ILE A 137 -5.85 -3.32 -7.08
C ILE A 137 -4.89 -3.76 -5.96
N GLY A 138 -5.05 -4.97 -5.44
CA GLY A 138 -4.21 -5.49 -4.36
C GLY A 138 -2.73 -5.55 -4.74
N TYR A 139 -2.42 -6.09 -5.91
CA TYR A 139 -1.04 -6.14 -6.41
C TYR A 139 -0.49 -4.74 -6.71
N ALA A 140 -1.28 -3.86 -7.34
CA ALA A 140 -0.85 -2.51 -7.63
C ALA A 140 -0.56 -1.69 -6.36
N CYS A 141 -1.32 -1.88 -5.29
CA CYS A 141 -1.01 -1.28 -3.98
C CYS A 141 0.34 -1.76 -3.46
N SER A 142 0.59 -3.06 -3.47
CA SER A 142 1.85 -3.63 -2.98
C SER A 142 3.05 -3.17 -3.81
N LEU A 143 2.93 -3.19 -5.13
CA LEU A 143 3.99 -2.78 -6.04
C LEU A 143 4.23 -1.26 -6.01
N GLY A 144 3.15 -0.47 -5.94
CA GLY A 144 3.23 0.98 -5.81
C GLY A 144 3.90 1.43 -4.51
N GLY A 145 3.60 0.76 -3.39
CA GLY A 145 4.22 1.02 -2.09
C GLY A 145 5.74 0.87 -2.09
N MET A 146 6.32 0.09 -3.00
CA MET A 146 7.77 -0.05 -3.13
C MET A 146 8.45 1.19 -3.73
N ALA A 147 7.71 2.05 -4.41
CA ALA A 147 8.26 3.21 -5.11
C ALA A 147 8.85 4.28 -4.17
N THR A 148 8.35 4.40 -2.95
CA THR A 148 8.84 5.37 -1.95
C THR A 148 9.28 4.68 -0.66
N ILE A 149 10.14 5.34 0.12
CA ILE A 149 10.54 4.82 1.44
C ILE A 149 9.32 4.68 2.37
N ILE A 150 8.39 5.64 2.31
CA ILE A 150 7.22 5.70 3.21
C ILE A 150 6.03 4.86 2.72
N GLY A 151 6.04 4.36 1.49
CA GLY A 151 4.91 3.62 0.92
C GLY A 151 4.64 2.29 1.62
N THR A 152 5.69 1.64 2.16
CA THR A 152 5.53 0.39 2.93
C THR A 152 6.59 0.26 4.03
N PRO A 153 6.21 -0.25 5.24
CA PRO A 153 7.14 -0.40 6.36
C PRO A 153 8.45 -1.15 6.07
N PRO A 154 8.47 -2.24 5.29
CA PRO A 154 9.72 -2.94 4.97
C PRO A 154 10.79 -2.06 4.32
N ASN A 155 10.43 -1.08 3.50
CA ASN A 155 11.39 -0.17 2.86
C ASN A 155 12.18 0.62 3.91
N VAL A 156 11.49 1.10 4.91
CA VAL A 156 12.08 1.89 5.99
C VAL A 156 12.95 1.04 6.89
N VAL A 157 12.47 -0.15 7.23
CA VAL A 157 13.28 -1.11 8.00
C VAL A 157 14.57 -1.41 7.26
N PHE A 158 14.49 -1.65 5.95
CA PHE A 158 15.66 -1.91 5.11
C PHE A 158 16.65 -0.74 5.10
N VAL A 159 16.16 0.50 4.91
CA VAL A 159 17.00 1.71 4.94
C VAL A 159 17.63 1.91 6.34
N GLY A 160 16.87 1.66 7.40
CA GLY A 160 17.36 1.70 8.77
C GLY A 160 18.51 0.70 9.01
N LEU A 161 18.30 -0.55 8.61
CA LEU A 161 19.31 -1.60 8.73
C LEU A 161 20.58 -1.29 7.94
N LEU A 162 20.46 -0.74 6.72
CA LEU A 162 21.62 -0.32 5.93
C LEU A 162 22.42 0.78 6.64
N ASN A 163 21.74 1.74 7.25
CA ASN A 163 22.41 2.78 8.01
C ASN A 163 23.08 2.22 9.27
N ASP A 164 22.41 1.36 10.03
CA ASP A 164 22.88 0.86 11.30
C ASP A 164 24.04 -0.14 11.16
N PHE A 165 24.00 -1.04 10.17
CA PHE A 165 25.01 -2.06 9.97
C PHE A 165 26.15 -1.64 9.03
N TYR A 166 25.86 -0.80 8.04
CA TYR A 166 26.83 -0.47 6.99
C TYR A 166 27.15 1.02 6.90
N GLY A 167 26.50 1.87 7.72
CA GLY A 167 26.69 3.33 7.66
C GLY A 167 26.16 3.98 6.37
N ILE A 168 25.39 3.24 5.57
CA ILE A 168 24.86 3.71 4.29
C ILE A 168 23.57 4.48 4.54
N LYS A 169 23.61 5.79 4.28
CA LYS A 169 22.43 6.66 4.40
C LYS A 169 21.75 6.82 3.04
N ILE A 170 20.55 6.32 2.91
CA ILE A 170 19.72 6.46 1.71
C ILE A 170 18.68 7.55 1.96
N SER A 171 18.75 8.63 1.19
CA SER A 171 17.74 9.70 1.22
C SER A 171 16.47 9.27 0.48
N PHE A 172 15.36 9.96 0.78
CA PHE A 172 14.08 9.75 0.08
C PHE A 172 14.21 9.88 -1.44
N ALA A 173 14.96 10.88 -1.91
CA ALA A 173 15.17 11.11 -3.33
C ALA A 173 15.99 9.99 -4.00
N GLN A 174 17.04 9.50 -3.33
CA GLN A 174 17.85 8.38 -3.84
C GLN A 174 17.02 7.09 -3.95
N TRP A 175 16.16 6.81 -2.95
CA TRP A 175 15.24 5.69 -3.04
C TRP A 175 14.27 5.84 -4.21
N LEU A 176 13.68 7.02 -4.38
CA LEU A 176 12.70 7.29 -5.43
C LEU A 176 13.27 7.08 -6.84
N ILE A 177 14.53 7.47 -7.07
CA ILE A 177 15.21 7.30 -8.36
C ILE A 177 15.25 5.82 -8.78
N VAL A 178 15.42 4.90 -7.83
CA VAL A 178 15.46 3.45 -8.09
C VAL A 178 14.10 2.80 -7.92
N GLY A 179 13.40 3.11 -6.84
CA GLY A 179 12.14 2.47 -6.47
C GLY A 179 11.01 2.79 -7.44
N PHE A 180 10.91 4.03 -7.91
CA PHE A 180 9.83 4.43 -8.83
C PHE A 180 9.91 3.73 -10.20
N PRO A 181 11.05 3.67 -10.90
CA PRO A 181 11.16 2.91 -12.15
C PRO A 181 10.87 1.42 -11.95
N VAL A 182 11.42 0.81 -10.89
CA VAL A 182 11.18 -0.61 -10.59
C VAL A 182 9.70 -0.88 -10.34
N ALA A 183 9.06 -0.09 -9.50
CA ALA A 183 7.63 -0.21 -9.22
C ALA A 183 6.80 -0.04 -10.50
N THR A 184 7.14 0.93 -11.35
CA THR A 184 6.45 1.18 -12.62
C THR A 184 6.56 -0.04 -13.56
N ILE A 185 7.75 -0.60 -13.73
CA ILE A 185 7.97 -1.80 -14.55
C ILE A 185 7.13 -2.97 -14.00
N LEU A 186 7.13 -3.19 -12.69
CA LEU A 186 6.38 -4.27 -12.06
C LEU A 186 4.87 -4.09 -12.18
N VAL A 187 4.35 -2.86 -12.04
CA VAL A 187 2.92 -2.56 -12.27
C VAL A 187 2.53 -2.83 -13.72
N LEU A 188 3.35 -2.43 -14.69
CA LEU A 188 3.09 -2.70 -16.10
C LEU A 188 3.17 -4.20 -16.41
N ALA A 189 4.14 -4.91 -15.87
CA ALA A 189 4.26 -6.38 -16.00
C ALA A 189 3.04 -7.08 -15.40
N ASN A 190 2.59 -6.66 -14.21
CA ASN A 190 1.37 -7.18 -13.60
C ASN A 190 0.12 -6.90 -14.43
N TYR A 191 0.01 -5.71 -15.03
CA TYR A 191 -1.07 -5.40 -15.96
C TYR A 191 -1.13 -6.39 -17.12
N VAL A 192 0.00 -6.67 -17.76
CA VAL A 192 0.08 -7.65 -18.87
C VAL A 192 -0.32 -9.05 -18.41
N LEU A 193 0.06 -9.46 -17.19
CA LEU A 193 -0.28 -10.79 -16.64
C LEU A 193 -1.78 -10.92 -16.34
N VAL A 194 -2.41 -9.88 -15.80
CA VAL A 194 -3.83 -9.91 -15.42
C VAL A 194 -4.76 -9.77 -16.62
N THR A 195 -4.32 -9.10 -17.69
CA THR A 195 -5.15 -8.86 -18.88
C THR A 195 -5.00 -9.91 -19.99
N ARG A 196 -4.08 -10.84 -19.84
CA ARG A 196 -3.94 -12.01 -20.71
C ARG A 196 -4.85 -13.15 -20.33
#